data_fdff95c8f2945f4ab1b3f64450dc1db5
#
_entry.id   fdff95c8f2945f4ab1b3f64450dc1db5
#
_cell.length_a   1.000
_cell.length_b   1.000
_cell.length_c   1.000
_cell.angle_alpha   90.00
_cell.angle_beta   90.00
_cell.angle_gamma   90.00
#
_symmetry.space_group_name_H-M   'P 1'
#
loop_
_entity.id
_entity.type
_entity.pdbx_description
1 polymer ?
#
loop_
_entity_poly.entity_id
_entity_poly.type
_entity_poly.pdbx_seq_one_letter_code
_entity_poly.pdbx_strand_id
1 'polypeptide(L)'
;MITDFIEIIILSIIQGITEFLPISSSAHLNIIQTIFRFNSNSLMIDISLHFGSLLAVIFYFRKELLDLRNNQKLLSLLIIGSIPIVIAGYTFKTMGLIKLLENNLEIIAWMTLIFGIILYFADKSKFDKKISTNLNLKTILYIGLFQILALIPGVSRAGITITAARIFKFNRVDAGKISFLLAIPALAGASALSLKDMFRQNFEVNHLILISITLSFLFSYFT
;
A
#
# COMPACT_ATOMS: atom_id res chain seq x y z
N MET A 1 7.99 28.00 -1.48
CA MET A 1 8.98 27.25 -2.31
C MET A 1 9.97 26.44 -1.49
N ILE A 2 10.80 27.01 -0.62
CA ILE A 2 11.79 26.24 0.19
C ILE A 2 11.07 25.36 1.21
N THR A 3 10.05 25.89 1.88
CA THR A 3 9.19 25.12 2.82
C THR A 3 8.54 23.93 2.16
N ASP A 4 7.93 24.12 1.00
CA ASP A 4 7.24 23.04 0.27
C ASP A 4 8.21 21.93 -0.15
N PHE A 5 9.46 22.29 -0.50
CA PHE A 5 10.48 21.31 -0.86
C PHE A 5 10.92 20.47 0.34
N ILE A 6 11.10 21.10 1.53
CA ILE A 6 11.42 20.37 2.77
C ILE A 6 10.29 19.43 3.17
N GLU A 7 9.03 19.89 3.07
CA GLU A 7 7.84 19.07 3.33
C GLU A 7 7.83 17.82 2.44
N ILE A 8 8.08 17.99 1.14
CA ILE A 8 8.11 16.87 0.19
C ILE A 8 9.23 15.88 0.52
N ILE A 9 10.43 16.35 0.89
CA ILE A 9 11.53 15.46 1.30
C ILE A 9 11.09 14.62 2.51
N ILE A 10 10.56 15.25 3.55
CA ILE A 10 10.12 14.57 4.77
C ILE A 10 9.05 13.54 4.46
N LEU A 11 8.02 13.94 3.72
CA LEU A 11 6.92 13.04 3.34
C LEU A 11 7.40 11.88 2.45
N SER A 12 8.34 12.13 1.54
CA SER A 12 8.92 11.09 0.69
C SER A 12 9.74 10.07 1.46
N ILE A 13 10.51 10.51 2.47
CA ILE A 13 11.26 9.62 3.37
C ILE A 13 10.27 8.75 4.16
N ILE A 14 9.25 9.37 4.76
CA ILE A 14 8.25 8.65 5.54
C ILE A 14 7.52 7.63 4.66
N GLN A 15 7.01 8.06 3.52
CA GLN A 15 6.34 7.19 2.58
C GLN A 15 7.22 6.03 2.15
N GLY A 16 8.46 6.31 1.74
CA GLY A 16 9.39 5.30 1.26
C GLY A 16 9.68 4.23 2.31
N ILE A 17 9.89 4.63 3.55
CA ILE A 17 10.15 3.70 4.66
C ILE A 17 8.89 2.93 5.05
N THR A 18 7.74 3.58 5.12
CA THR A 18 6.55 3.01 5.77
C THR A 18 5.63 2.25 4.83
N GLU A 19 5.71 2.46 3.50
CA GLU A 19 4.76 1.85 2.55
C GLU A 19 4.83 0.32 2.52
N PHE A 20 6.03 -0.23 2.62
CA PHE A 20 6.24 -1.67 2.55
C PHE A 20 6.44 -2.33 3.90
N LEU A 21 6.63 -1.54 4.94
CA LEU A 21 6.62 -2.03 6.32
C LEU A 21 5.18 -2.19 6.83
N PRO A 22 4.94 -3.10 7.77
CA PRO A 22 3.59 -3.37 8.27
C PRO A 22 3.11 -2.32 9.31
N ILE A 23 3.28 -1.00 9.03
CA ILE A 23 3.06 0.10 9.98
C ILE A 23 2.16 1.24 9.49
N SER A 24 1.50 1.09 8.35
CA SER A 24 0.58 2.08 7.74
C SER A 24 1.24 3.43 7.35
N SER A 25 1.65 3.55 6.08
CA SER A 25 2.21 4.78 5.52
C SER A 25 1.24 5.96 5.60
N SER A 26 -0.02 5.75 5.22
CA SER A 26 -1.06 6.80 5.28
C SER A 26 -1.28 7.36 6.68
N ALA A 27 -1.19 6.51 7.73
CA ALA A 27 -1.27 6.97 9.11
C ALA A 27 -0.10 7.89 9.46
N HIS A 28 1.12 7.51 9.10
CA HIS A 28 2.32 8.31 9.37
C HIS A 28 2.32 9.64 8.61
N LEU A 29 1.93 9.62 7.32
CA LEU A 29 1.80 10.84 6.53
C LEU A 29 0.78 11.80 7.17
N ASN A 30 -0.41 11.31 7.52
CA ASN A 30 -1.47 12.11 8.15
C ASN A 30 -1.01 12.73 9.49
N ILE A 31 -0.38 11.94 10.36
CA ILE A 31 0.13 12.42 11.65
C ILE A 31 1.17 13.52 11.46
N ILE A 32 2.14 13.32 10.57
CA ILE A 32 3.21 14.30 10.32
C ILE A 32 2.64 15.58 9.70
N GLN A 33 1.76 15.46 8.69
CA GLN A 33 1.11 16.61 8.08
C GLN A 33 0.30 17.42 9.10
N THR A 34 -0.38 16.73 10.03
CA THR A 34 -1.17 17.39 11.10
C THR A 34 -0.30 18.08 12.14
N ILE A 35 0.75 17.41 12.63
CA ILE A 35 1.64 17.94 13.69
C ILE A 35 2.42 19.16 13.18
N PHE A 36 3.00 19.05 11.98
CA PHE A 36 3.83 20.12 11.41
C PHE A 36 3.03 21.17 10.64
N ARG A 37 1.70 21.00 10.54
CA ARG A 37 0.80 21.90 9.77
C ARG A 37 1.31 22.17 8.37
N PHE A 38 1.72 21.11 7.68
CA PHE A 38 2.24 21.23 6.33
C PHE A 38 1.19 21.83 5.38
N ASN A 39 1.62 22.78 4.56
CA ASN A 39 0.75 23.41 3.55
C ASN A 39 0.54 22.49 2.33
N SER A 40 1.38 21.48 2.19
CA SER A 40 1.33 20.49 1.12
C SER A 40 0.27 19.41 1.31
N ASN A 41 -0.81 19.69 2.08
CA ASN A 41 -2.01 18.84 2.19
C ASN A 41 -2.74 18.70 0.84
N SER A 42 -2.00 18.64 -0.25
CA SER A 42 -2.61 18.37 -1.54
C SER A 42 -2.70 16.86 -1.73
N LEU A 43 -3.92 16.37 -1.93
CA LEU A 43 -4.20 15.01 -2.41
C LEU A 43 -3.22 14.59 -3.53
N MET A 44 -2.74 15.55 -4.31
CA MET A 44 -1.79 15.36 -5.39
C MET A 44 -0.42 14.89 -4.92
N ILE A 45 0.10 15.43 -3.83
CA ILE A 45 1.39 15.02 -3.27
C ILE A 45 1.28 13.59 -2.74
N ASP A 46 0.23 13.28 -1.99
CA ASP A 46 0.02 11.92 -1.46
C ASP A 46 -0.08 10.88 -2.58
N ILE A 47 -0.83 11.19 -3.63
CA ILE A 47 -0.92 10.32 -4.83
C ILE A 47 0.46 10.14 -5.47
N SER A 48 1.22 11.21 -5.59
CA SER A 48 2.56 11.20 -6.20
C SER A 48 3.53 10.35 -5.39
N LEU A 49 3.45 10.43 -4.06
CA LEU A 49 4.25 9.62 -3.15
C LEU A 49 3.93 8.13 -3.31
N HIS A 50 2.66 7.76 -3.32
CA HIS A 50 2.24 6.37 -3.53
C HIS A 50 2.59 5.86 -4.93
N PHE A 51 2.50 6.72 -5.94
CA PHE A 51 2.92 6.37 -7.31
C PHE A 51 4.43 6.12 -7.40
N GLY A 52 5.25 6.92 -6.72
CA GLY A 52 6.69 6.68 -6.59
C GLY A 52 7.00 5.32 -5.96
N SER A 53 6.31 4.98 -4.86
CA SER A 53 6.44 3.65 -4.21
C SER A 53 5.97 2.51 -5.12
N LEU A 54 4.90 2.71 -5.91
CA LEU A 54 4.47 1.74 -6.92
C LEU A 54 5.56 1.47 -7.96
N LEU A 55 6.19 2.51 -8.48
CA LEU A 55 7.30 2.36 -9.43
C LEU A 55 8.47 1.61 -8.80
N ALA A 56 8.78 1.89 -7.52
CA ALA A 56 9.86 1.22 -6.79
C ALA A 56 9.61 -0.30 -6.67
N VAL A 57 8.42 -0.71 -6.26
CA VAL A 57 8.10 -2.15 -6.13
C VAL A 57 8.06 -2.86 -7.48
N ILE A 58 7.57 -2.21 -8.53
CA ILE A 58 7.60 -2.74 -9.89
C ILE A 58 9.05 -2.94 -10.35
N PHE A 59 9.90 -1.94 -10.12
CA PHE A 59 11.31 -2.01 -10.54
C PHE A 59 12.09 -3.04 -9.72
N TYR A 60 11.84 -3.16 -8.42
CA TYR A 60 12.45 -4.16 -7.56
C TYR A 60 12.09 -5.58 -8.00
N PHE A 61 10.81 -5.85 -8.21
CA PHE A 61 10.31 -7.16 -8.63
C PHE A 61 10.26 -7.35 -10.15
N ARG A 62 10.97 -6.53 -10.96
CA ARG A 62 10.91 -6.59 -12.43
C ARG A 62 11.21 -7.97 -13.01
N LYS A 63 12.16 -8.71 -12.41
CA LYS A 63 12.51 -10.06 -12.87
C LYS A 63 11.37 -11.05 -12.61
N GLU A 64 10.81 -11.02 -11.42
CA GLU A 64 9.64 -11.83 -11.05
C GLU A 64 8.42 -11.48 -11.89
N LEU A 65 8.19 -10.21 -12.16
CA LEU A 65 7.07 -9.74 -12.99
C LEU A 65 7.22 -10.20 -14.44
N LEU A 66 8.42 -10.17 -15.00
CA LEU A 66 8.71 -10.72 -16.33
C LEU A 66 8.51 -12.23 -16.35
N ASP A 67 8.92 -12.94 -15.30
CA ASP A 67 8.75 -14.39 -15.18
C ASP A 67 7.29 -14.81 -14.97
N LEU A 68 6.41 -13.90 -14.48
CA LEU A 68 4.97 -14.18 -14.41
C LEU A 68 4.37 -14.51 -15.78
N ARG A 69 4.97 -14.03 -16.86
CA ARG A 69 4.55 -14.42 -18.22
C ARG A 69 4.69 -15.92 -18.47
N ASN A 70 5.71 -16.54 -17.87
CA ASN A 70 5.95 -17.99 -17.92
C ASN A 70 5.18 -18.72 -16.79
N ASN A 71 4.94 -18.07 -15.66
CA ASN A 71 4.20 -18.61 -14.52
C ASN A 71 2.76 -18.07 -14.49
N GLN A 72 1.96 -18.42 -15.49
CA GLN A 72 0.57 -17.98 -15.63
C GLN A 72 -0.30 -18.37 -14.43
N LYS A 73 0.04 -19.46 -13.72
CA LYS A 73 -0.66 -19.84 -12.49
C LYS A 73 -0.48 -18.80 -11.40
N LEU A 74 0.73 -18.34 -11.15
CA LEU A 74 0.98 -17.31 -10.15
C LEU A 74 0.34 -15.98 -10.56
N LEU A 75 0.46 -15.61 -11.85
CA LEU A 75 -0.17 -14.41 -12.38
C LEU A 75 -1.70 -14.41 -12.14
N SER A 76 -2.39 -15.50 -12.51
CA SER A 76 -3.84 -15.63 -12.31
C SER A 76 -4.23 -15.56 -10.84
N LEU A 77 -3.45 -16.17 -9.95
CA LEU A 77 -3.69 -16.10 -8.51
C LEU A 77 -3.56 -14.66 -7.99
N LEU A 78 -2.54 -13.90 -8.42
CA LEU A 78 -2.36 -12.51 -8.01
C LEU A 78 -3.49 -11.61 -8.52
N ILE A 79 -3.94 -11.81 -9.76
CA ILE A 79 -5.09 -11.08 -10.32
C ILE A 79 -6.34 -11.37 -9.47
N ILE A 80 -6.65 -12.64 -9.24
CA ILE A 80 -7.84 -13.04 -8.45
C ILE A 80 -7.77 -12.52 -7.02
N GLY A 81 -6.59 -12.60 -6.39
CA GLY A 81 -6.37 -12.07 -5.04
C GLY A 81 -6.53 -10.54 -4.94
N SER A 82 -6.39 -9.83 -6.07
CA SER A 82 -6.54 -8.38 -6.11
C SER A 82 -7.97 -7.91 -6.40
N ILE A 83 -8.83 -8.76 -6.94
CA ILE A 83 -10.22 -8.40 -7.26
C ILE A 83 -10.97 -7.85 -6.04
N PRO A 84 -10.93 -8.48 -4.85
CA PRO A 84 -11.69 -8.01 -3.70
C PRO A 84 -11.36 -6.56 -3.30
N ILE A 85 -10.07 -6.19 -3.25
CA ILE A 85 -9.67 -4.83 -2.86
C ILE A 85 -10.03 -3.80 -3.93
N VAL A 86 -9.95 -4.15 -5.21
CA VAL A 86 -10.32 -3.24 -6.32
C VAL A 86 -11.81 -2.94 -6.28
N ILE A 87 -12.65 -3.96 -6.12
CA ILE A 87 -14.11 -3.79 -6.02
C ILE A 87 -14.44 -2.97 -4.76
N ALA A 88 -13.92 -3.37 -3.60
CA ALA A 88 -14.20 -2.67 -2.35
C ALA A 88 -13.69 -1.22 -2.37
N GLY A 89 -12.48 -0.98 -2.89
CA GLY A 89 -11.91 0.37 -2.99
C GLY A 89 -12.75 1.29 -3.89
N TYR A 90 -13.18 0.80 -5.04
CA TYR A 90 -14.09 1.55 -5.91
C TYR A 90 -15.42 1.86 -5.21
N THR A 91 -16.03 0.87 -4.55
CA THR A 91 -17.30 1.03 -3.84
C THR A 91 -17.17 2.00 -2.67
N PHE A 92 -16.14 1.85 -1.82
CA PHE A 92 -15.92 2.73 -0.66
C PHE A 92 -15.67 4.17 -1.10
N LYS A 93 -14.94 4.36 -2.20
CA LYS A 93 -14.70 5.68 -2.77
C LYS A 93 -15.99 6.32 -3.28
N THR A 94 -16.82 5.59 -4.03
CA THR A 94 -18.08 6.11 -4.57
C THR A 94 -19.11 6.43 -3.48
N MET A 95 -19.09 5.68 -2.37
CA MET A 95 -19.94 5.94 -1.20
C MET A 95 -19.40 7.03 -0.27
N GLY A 96 -18.20 7.57 -0.53
CA GLY A 96 -17.56 8.59 0.31
C GLY A 96 -17.04 8.08 1.65
N LEU A 97 -17.05 6.77 1.89
CA LEU A 97 -16.66 6.17 3.17
C LEU A 97 -15.18 6.41 3.50
N ILE A 98 -14.30 6.44 2.50
CA ILE A 98 -12.87 6.70 2.69
C ILE A 98 -12.68 8.06 3.37
N LYS A 99 -13.29 9.13 2.84
CA LYS A 99 -13.18 10.48 3.40
C LYS A 99 -13.70 10.61 4.83
N LEU A 100 -14.72 9.84 5.20
CA LEU A 100 -15.27 9.85 6.57
C LEU A 100 -14.29 9.26 7.59
N LEU A 101 -13.47 8.31 7.16
CA LEU A 101 -12.54 7.57 8.04
C LEU A 101 -11.16 8.22 8.10
N GLU A 102 -10.66 8.82 7.00
CA GLU A 102 -9.29 9.34 6.88
C GLU A 102 -8.96 10.46 7.87
N ASN A 103 -9.94 11.28 8.24
CA ASN A 103 -9.72 12.44 9.12
C ASN A 103 -9.87 12.12 10.62
N ASN A 104 -10.09 10.86 10.98
CA ASN A 104 -10.30 10.48 12.38
C ASN A 104 -9.04 9.84 12.97
N LEU A 105 -8.22 10.65 13.66
CA LEU A 105 -6.98 10.18 14.28
C LEU A 105 -7.21 9.09 15.33
N GLU A 106 -8.36 9.10 16.00
CA GLU A 106 -8.70 8.07 16.99
C GLU A 106 -8.91 6.71 16.32
N ILE A 107 -9.64 6.68 15.20
CA ILE A 107 -9.80 5.45 14.39
C ILE A 107 -8.43 4.95 13.93
N ILE A 108 -7.58 5.84 13.41
CA ILE A 108 -6.24 5.50 12.97
C ILE A 108 -5.44 4.85 14.09
N ALA A 109 -5.46 5.45 15.29
CA ALA A 109 -4.70 4.95 16.45
C ALA A 109 -5.19 3.57 16.89
N TRP A 110 -6.50 3.38 17.04
CA TRP A 110 -7.07 2.09 17.44
C TRP A 110 -6.83 1.00 16.39
N MET A 111 -7.00 1.31 15.10
CA MET A 111 -6.78 0.34 14.04
C MET A 111 -5.31 -0.08 13.96
N THR A 112 -4.38 0.88 14.07
CA THR A 112 -2.94 0.58 14.11
C THR A 112 -2.59 -0.33 15.28
N LEU A 113 -3.12 -0.05 16.48
CA LEU A 113 -2.88 -0.86 17.68
C LEU A 113 -3.45 -2.28 17.52
N ILE A 114 -4.74 -2.39 17.15
CA ILE A 114 -5.43 -3.68 17.06
C ILE A 114 -4.74 -4.57 16.01
N PHE A 115 -4.51 -4.05 14.80
CA PHE A 115 -3.91 -4.84 13.72
C PHE A 115 -2.43 -5.10 13.93
N GLY A 116 -1.71 -4.24 14.66
CA GLY A 116 -0.35 -4.53 15.14
C GLY A 116 -0.31 -5.71 16.11
N ILE A 117 -1.24 -5.78 17.06
CA ILE A 117 -1.38 -6.92 17.97
C ILE A 117 -1.75 -8.20 17.21
N ILE A 118 -2.68 -8.13 16.26
CA ILE A 118 -3.07 -9.30 15.44
C ILE A 118 -1.87 -9.81 14.62
N LEU A 119 -1.10 -8.91 14.01
CA LEU A 119 0.13 -9.27 13.29
C LEU A 119 1.15 -9.95 14.20
N TYR A 120 1.36 -9.41 15.42
CA TYR A 120 2.27 -10.01 16.40
C TYR A 120 1.89 -11.47 16.68
N PHE A 121 0.62 -11.75 16.96
CA PHE A 121 0.17 -13.12 17.21
C PHE A 121 0.26 -14.01 15.97
N ALA A 122 -0.09 -13.50 14.80
CA ALA A 122 0.02 -14.24 13.55
C ALA A 122 1.48 -14.61 13.22
N ASP A 123 2.44 -13.74 13.58
CA ASP A 123 3.86 -13.94 13.28
C ASP A 123 4.62 -14.74 14.34
N LYS A 124 4.04 -14.99 15.52
CA LYS A 124 4.70 -15.68 16.64
C LYS A 124 5.17 -17.10 16.31
N SER A 125 4.44 -17.80 15.45
CA SER A 125 4.75 -19.19 15.11
C SER A 125 5.72 -19.31 13.94
N LYS A 126 6.59 -20.33 13.99
CA LYS A 126 7.45 -20.69 12.87
C LYS A 126 6.62 -21.49 11.85
N PHE A 127 6.53 -20.99 10.65
CA PHE A 127 5.84 -21.63 9.54
C PHE A 127 6.78 -21.77 8.34
N ASP A 128 6.53 -22.77 7.49
CA ASP A 128 7.43 -23.21 6.41
C ASP A 128 6.77 -23.28 5.02
N LYS A 129 5.47 -23.01 4.91
CA LYS A 129 4.80 -23.00 3.60
C LYS A 129 5.44 -22.00 2.65
N LYS A 130 5.57 -22.42 1.40
CA LYS A 130 6.16 -21.62 0.31
C LYS A 130 5.15 -21.30 -0.76
N ILE A 131 5.33 -20.16 -1.45
CA ILE A 131 4.50 -19.75 -2.58
C ILE A 131 4.46 -20.85 -3.64
N SER A 132 5.63 -21.38 -4.01
CA SER A 132 5.79 -22.34 -5.11
C SER A 132 4.95 -23.61 -4.95
N THR A 133 4.72 -24.07 -3.73
CA THR A 133 4.05 -25.35 -3.45
C THR A 133 2.67 -25.21 -2.81
N ASN A 134 2.44 -24.16 -2.05
CA ASN A 134 1.26 -24.06 -1.17
C ASN A 134 0.28 -22.95 -1.52
N LEU A 135 0.67 -21.99 -2.39
CA LEU A 135 -0.24 -20.94 -2.81
C LEU A 135 -1.28 -21.50 -3.78
N ASN A 136 -2.55 -21.35 -3.43
CA ASN A 136 -3.67 -21.85 -4.21
C ASN A 136 -4.80 -20.81 -4.23
N LEU A 137 -5.82 -21.05 -5.07
CA LEU A 137 -6.96 -20.16 -5.27
C LEU A 137 -7.66 -19.78 -3.96
N LYS A 138 -7.92 -20.76 -3.10
CA LYS A 138 -8.59 -20.52 -1.82
C LYS A 138 -7.77 -19.58 -0.94
N THR A 139 -6.49 -19.84 -0.79
CA THR A 139 -5.60 -19.06 0.07
C THR A 139 -5.43 -17.63 -0.42
N ILE A 140 -5.20 -17.44 -1.73
CA ILE A 140 -4.99 -16.09 -2.27
C ILE A 140 -6.27 -15.25 -2.23
N LEU A 141 -7.44 -15.88 -2.42
CA LEU A 141 -8.72 -15.20 -2.31
C LEU A 141 -8.97 -14.70 -0.87
N TYR A 142 -8.69 -15.54 0.14
CA TYR A 142 -8.78 -15.11 1.54
C TYR A 142 -7.81 -13.99 1.86
N ILE A 143 -6.54 -14.06 1.40
CA ILE A 143 -5.57 -12.97 1.59
C ILE A 143 -6.10 -11.68 0.93
N GLY A 144 -6.68 -11.77 -0.26
CA GLY A 144 -7.33 -10.65 -0.94
C GLY A 144 -8.54 -10.08 -0.20
N LEU A 145 -9.35 -10.93 0.42
CA LEU A 145 -10.47 -10.50 1.28
C LEU A 145 -9.97 -9.76 2.53
N PHE A 146 -8.92 -10.28 3.19
CA PHE A 146 -8.28 -9.57 4.29
C PHE A 146 -7.72 -8.22 3.86
N GLN A 147 -7.22 -8.10 2.63
CA GLN A 147 -6.70 -6.85 2.09
C GLN A 147 -7.76 -5.73 2.04
N ILE A 148 -9.06 -6.05 1.97
CA ILE A 148 -10.14 -5.04 2.04
C ILE A 148 -10.03 -4.20 3.31
N LEU A 149 -9.60 -4.79 4.43
CA LEU A 149 -9.43 -4.09 5.70
C LEU A 149 -8.40 -2.96 5.61
N ALA A 150 -7.49 -3.01 4.64
CA ALA A 150 -6.53 -1.93 4.39
C ALA A 150 -7.18 -0.62 3.92
N LEU A 151 -8.45 -0.63 3.52
CA LEU A 151 -9.22 0.59 3.22
C LEU A 151 -9.58 1.37 4.50
N ILE A 152 -9.44 0.76 5.67
CA ILE A 152 -9.62 1.44 6.96
C ILE A 152 -8.28 2.11 7.33
N PRO A 153 -8.26 3.43 7.54
CA PRO A 153 -7.04 4.14 7.92
C PRO A 153 -6.42 3.58 9.20
N GLY A 154 -5.10 3.46 9.23
CA GLY A 154 -4.39 2.81 10.33
C GLY A 154 -4.17 1.30 10.13
N VAL A 155 -4.99 0.62 9.33
CA VAL A 155 -4.72 -0.75 8.92
C VAL A 155 -3.69 -0.75 7.80
N SER A 156 -2.47 -1.14 8.10
CA SER A 156 -1.43 -1.26 7.08
C SER A 156 -1.80 -2.31 6.04
N ARG A 157 -1.77 -1.95 4.74
CA ARG A 157 -1.98 -2.90 3.65
C ARG A 157 -0.93 -4.02 3.69
N ALA A 158 0.34 -3.66 3.86
CA ALA A 158 1.40 -4.64 4.02
C ALA A 158 1.16 -5.49 5.28
N GLY A 159 0.79 -4.86 6.40
CA GLY A 159 0.52 -5.54 7.66
C GLY A 159 -0.59 -6.57 7.55
N ILE A 160 -1.74 -6.22 6.98
CA ILE A 160 -2.89 -7.13 6.91
C ILE A 160 -2.66 -8.28 5.92
N THR A 161 -1.99 -8.05 4.79
CA THR A 161 -1.68 -9.11 3.82
C THR A 161 -0.62 -10.07 4.37
N ILE A 162 0.41 -9.57 5.06
CA ILE A 162 1.38 -10.40 5.78
C ILE A 162 0.67 -11.20 6.87
N THR A 163 -0.17 -10.56 7.69
CA THR A 163 -0.97 -11.23 8.72
C THR A 163 -1.77 -12.39 8.16
N ALA A 164 -2.52 -12.15 7.09
CA ALA A 164 -3.31 -13.18 6.42
C ALA A 164 -2.43 -14.33 5.91
N ALA A 165 -1.32 -14.03 5.23
CA ALA A 165 -0.39 -15.04 4.75
C ALA A 165 0.22 -15.85 5.90
N ARG A 166 0.55 -15.22 7.04
CA ARG A 166 1.04 -15.90 8.25
C ARG A 166 -0.02 -16.80 8.88
N ILE A 167 -1.28 -16.38 8.95
CA ILE A 167 -2.41 -17.22 9.39
C ILE A 167 -2.52 -18.48 8.51
N PHE A 168 -2.29 -18.36 7.20
CA PHE A 168 -2.26 -19.50 6.27
C PHE A 168 -0.94 -20.28 6.31
N LYS A 169 -0.04 -19.97 7.26
CA LYS A 169 1.19 -20.68 7.58
C LYS A 169 2.32 -20.52 6.56
N PHE A 170 2.32 -19.44 5.77
CA PHE A 170 3.47 -19.10 4.93
C PHE A 170 4.64 -18.63 5.80
N ASN A 171 5.88 -18.97 5.39
CA ASN A 171 7.07 -18.42 6.04
C ASN A 171 7.14 -16.88 5.85
N ARG A 172 7.96 -16.18 6.62
CA ARG A 172 8.02 -14.70 6.61
C ARG A 172 8.39 -14.13 5.25
N VAL A 173 9.37 -14.74 4.57
CA VAL A 173 9.85 -14.28 3.25
C VAL A 173 8.75 -14.38 2.22
N ASP A 174 8.08 -15.53 2.14
CA ASP A 174 6.99 -15.73 1.19
C ASP A 174 5.74 -14.90 1.54
N ALA A 175 5.44 -14.70 2.83
CA ALA A 175 4.37 -13.81 3.27
C ALA A 175 4.64 -12.36 2.84
N GLY A 176 5.86 -11.87 3.00
CA GLY A 176 6.29 -10.57 2.48
C GLY A 176 6.20 -10.49 0.96
N LYS A 177 6.68 -11.52 0.25
CA LYS A 177 6.62 -11.57 -1.21
C LYS A 177 5.18 -11.54 -1.74
N ILE A 178 4.25 -12.29 -1.14
CA ILE A 178 2.81 -12.21 -1.47
C ILE A 178 2.30 -10.79 -1.27
N SER A 179 2.62 -10.18 -0.13
CA SER A 179 2.20 -8.81 0.19
C SER A 179 2.69 -7.80 -0.85
N PHE A 180 3.95 -7.85 -1.24
CA PHE A 180 4.52 -6.94 -2.24
C PHE A 180 3.95 -7.15 -3.64
N LEU A 181 3.76 -8.39 -4.06
CA LEU A 181 3.16 -8.68 -5.35
C LEU A 181 1.69 -8.23 -5.42
N LEU A 182 0.91 -8.40 -4.34
CA LEU A 182 -0.46 -7.88 -4.24
C LEU A 182 -0.51 -6.34 -4.09
N ALA A 183 0.58 -5.71 -3.64
CA ALA A 183 0.69 -4.25 -3.59
C ALA A 183 0.58 -3.62 -4.96
N ILE A 184 1.18 -4.23 -5.98
CA ILE A 184 1.25 -3.67 -7.33
C ILE A 184 -0.14 -3.37 -7.90
N PRO A 185 -1.07 -4.35 -8.03
CA PRO A 185 -2.40 -4.07 -8.53
C PRO A 185 -3.23 -3.17 -7.60
N ALA A 186 -3.04 -3.25 -6.29
CA ALA A 186 -3.74 -2.40 -5.33
C ALA A 186 -3.32 -0.92 -5.46
N LEU A 187 -2.02 -0.63 -5.46
CA LEU A 187 -1.48 0.72 -5.65
C LEU A 187 -1.77 1.26 -7.05
N ALA A 188 -1.67 0.41 -8.09
CA ALA A 188 -2.02 0.81 -9.45
C ALA A 188 -3.51 1.19 -9.55
N GLY A 189 -4.40 0.42 -8.94
CA GLY A 189 -5.82 0.71 -8.88
C GLY A 189 -6.11 2.02 -8.14
N ALA A 190 -5.51 2.22 -6.97
CA ALA A 190 -5.64 3.45 -6.19
C ALA A 190 -5.12 4.67 -6.98
N SER A 191 -3.92 4.57 -7.58
CA SER A 191 -3.33 5.63 -8.41
C SER A 191 -4.20 5.96 -9.61
N ALA A 192 -4.74 4.95 -10.32
CA ALA A 192 -5.62 5.17 -11.47
C ALA A 192 -6.93 5.89 -11.11
N LEU A 193 -7.55 5.50 -9.98
CA LEU A 193 -8.74 6.16 -9.47
C LEU A 193 -8.49 7.61 -9.07
N SER A 194 -7.33 7.87 -8.49
CA SER A 194 -6.93 9.20 -8.03
C SER A 194 -6.53 10.10 -9.21
N LEU A 195 -5.80 9.57 -10.20
CA LEU A 195 -5.49 10.29 -11.45
C LEU A 195 -6.76 10.71 -12.19
N LYS A 196 -7.79 9.85 -12.24
CA LYS A 196 -9.08 10.20 -12.85
C LYS A 196 -9.71 11.43 -12.19
N ASP A 197 -9.63 11.55 -10.87
CA ASP A 197 -10.17 12.70 -10.15
C ASP A 197 -9.34 13.96 -10.40
N MET A 198 -8.02 13.83 -10.52
CA MET A 198 -7.12 14.93 -10.86
C MET A 198 -7.42 15.50 -12.25
N PHE A 199 -7.60 14.66 -13.27
CA PHE A 199 -7.96 15.10 -14.62
C PHE A 199 -9.29 15.88 -14.67
N ARG A 200 -10.23 15.58 -13.77
CA ARG A 200 -11.50 16.32 -13.67
C ARG A 200 -11.36 17.72 -13.05
N GLN A 201 -10.26 17.99 -12.36
CA GLN A 201 -9.97 19.24 -11.66
C GLN A 201 -9.00 20.16 -12.44
N ASN A 202 -8.85 19.99 -13.77
CA ASN A 202 -7.93 20.75 -14.62
C ASN A 202 -6.48 20.76 -14.09
N PHE A 203 -5.98 19.57 -13.82
CA PHE A 203 -4.68 19.34 -13.22
C PHE A 203 -3.52 19.79 -14.11
N GLU A 204 -2.60 20.57 -13.53
CA GLU A 204 -1.31 20.88 -14.14
C GLU A 204 -0.19 20.10 -13.40
N VAL A 205 0.61 19.36 -14.17
CA VAL A 205 1.81 18.70 -13.63
C VAL A 205 2.84 19.78 -13.29
N ASN A 206 3.11 19.96 -12.01
CA ASN A 206 4.14 20.86 -11.56
C ASN A 206 5.42 20.09 -11.14
N HIS A 207 6.54 20.82 -11.01
CA HIS A 207 7.83 20.24 -10.63
C HIS A 207 7.81 19.55 -9.26
N LEU A 208 6.96 19.97 -8.32
CA LEU A 208 6.85 19.38 -6.98
C LEU A 208 6.34 17.94 -7.04
N ILE A 209 5.42 17.65 -7.96
CA ILE A 209 4.90 16.30 -8.20
C ILE A 209 6.00 15.38 -8.72
N LEU A 210 6.77 15.84 -9.70
CA LEU A 210 7.87 15.04 -10.24
C LEU A 210 8.94 14.75 -9.18
N ILE A 211 9.24 15.75 -8.33
CA ILE A 211 10.16 15.58 -7.20
C ILE A 211 9.61 14.58 -6.20
N SER A 212 8.32 14.66 -5.84
CA SER A 212 7.66 13.73 -4.91
C SER A 212 7.72 12.29 -5.41
N ILE A 213 7.41 12.06 -6.69
CA ILE A 213 7.48 10.74 -7.32
C ILE A 213 8.92 10.21 -7.28
N THR A 214 9.89 11.04 -7.66
CA THR A 214 11.29 10.62 -7.75
C THR A 214 11.87 10.30 -6.38
N LEU A 215 11.66 11.17 -5.39
CA LEU A 215 12.16 10.94 -4.04
C LEU A 215 11.46 9.74 -3.38
N SER A 216 10.14 9.63 -3.49
CA SER A 216 9.42 8.47 -2.96
C SER A 216 9.87 7.17 -3.62
N PHE A 217 10.10 7.17 -4.94
CA PHE A 217 10.69 6.02 -5.64
C PHE A 217 12.05 5.63 -5.05
N LEU A 218 12.96 6.61 -4.88
CA LEU A 218 14.29 6.33 -4.36
C LEU A 218 14.24 5.78 -2.93
N PHE A 219 13.54 6.45 -2.03
CA PHE A 219 13.44 5.98 -0.65
C PHE A 219 12.75 4.63 -0.54
N SER A 220 11.69 4.38 -1.30
CA SER A 220 11.01 3.08 -1.34
C SER A 220 11.86 1.96 -1.93
N TYR A 221 12.75 2.27 -2.86
CA TYR A 221 13.59 1.26 -3.50
C TYR A 221 14.75 0.80 -2.61
N PHE A 222 15.26 1.70 -1.76
CA PHE A 222 16.39 1.39 -0.87
C PHE A 222 15.97 0.92 0.53
N THR A 223 14.66 0.92 0.83
CA THR A 223 14.10 0.37 2.07
C THR A 223 13.73 -1.10 1.93
#